data_4d54018e5613fd71a8d76795637f031b
#
_entry.id   4d54018e5613fd71a8d76795637f031b
#
_cell.length_a   1.000
_cell.length_b   1.000
_cell.length_c   1.000
_cell.angle_alpha   90.00
_cell.angle_beta   90.00
_cell.angle_gamma   90.00
#
_symmetry.space_group_name_H-M   'P 1'
#
loop_
_entity.id
_entity.type
_entity.pdbx_description
1 polymer ?
#
loop_
_entity_poly.entity_id
_entity_poly.type
_entity_poly.pdbx_seq_one_letter_code
_entity_poly.pdbx_strand_id
1 'polypeptide(L)'
;PDIAWGSYQLMAGMLNLKTVTYDLFEDDHFNLTSFKETCQKVMDQQQKLLVVINDPCHNPTGYSLTIDEWKEIVQFFNACGKQGPVILLNDIAYIDYAYDLDHCHDYMQTFNQFSDHVMAVVAFSCSKTLTSYGLRCGAAIILGQNAEDVRNMEIVFEKTARATWSNIPNGAMENFVYVTTQNLDHYLKEKQSYIDLLKQRSDVFLTEAKACQLDCYPYKEGFFITLAIPDNAKRDCFHQALIDHQIYTIKVNHGIRVGICSLSLKKCPGLAKRMKDILDTI
;
A
#
# COMPACT_ATOMS: atom_id res chain seq x y z
N PRO A 1 -2.69 6.31 -6.95
CA PRO A 1 -1.66 6.42 -8.01
C PRO A 1 -2.02 5.60 -9.25
N ASP A 2 -1.31 5.84 -10.35
CA ASP A 2 -1.41 5.08 -11.61
C ASP A 2 -0.90 3.64 -11.46
N ILE A 3 0.11 3.44 -10.61
CA ILE A 3 0.61 2.12 -10.20
C ILE A 3 0.03 1.79 -8.83
N ALA A 4 -0.97 0.91 -8.78
CA ALA A 4 -1.71 0.62 -7.55
C ALA A 4 -2.26 -0.81 -7.52
N TRP A 5 -2.75 -1.22 -6.36
CA TRP A 5 -3.54 -2.43 -6.23
C TRP A 5 -4.90 -2.25 -6.93
N GLY A 6 -5.14 -3.04 -7.99
CA GLY A 6 -6.32 -2.86 -8.86
C GLY A 6 -7.68 -2.99 -8.17
N SER A 7 -7.73 -3.57 -6.97
CA SER A 7 -9.00 -3.70 -6.23
C SER A 7 -9.56 -2.36 -5.75
N TYR A 8 -8.78 -1.30 -5.64
CA TYR A 8 -9.34 0.03 -5.33
C TYR A 8 -10.27 0.52 -6.42
N GLN A 9 -9.87 0.37 -7.69
CA GLN A 9 -10.71 0.74 -8.84
C GLN A 9 -11.96 -0.16 -8.93
N LEU A 10 -11.80 -1.46 -8.65
CA LEU A 10 -12.92 -2.39 -8.62
C LEU A 10 -13.95 -1.99 -7.56
N MET A 11 -13.51 -1.74 -6.32
CA MET A 11 -14.40 -1.33 -5.22
C MET A 11 -15.08 0.00 -5.49
N ALA A 12 -14.35 0.99 -6.00
CA ALA A 12 -14.92 2.27 -6.39
C ALA A 12 -15.98 2.12 -7.50
N GLY A 13 -15.69 1.30 -8.52
CA GLY A 13 -16.62 1.02 -9.61
C GLY A 13 -17.91 0.34 -9.15
N MET A 14 -17.85 -0.58 -8.18
CA MET A 14 -19.03 -1.20 -7.58
C MET A 14 -19.94 -0.18 -6.86
N LEU A 15 -19.39 0.92 -6.40
CA LEU A 15 -20.10 2.02 -5.75
C LEU A 15 -20.43 3.16 -6.73
N ASN A 16 -20.26 2.96 -8.04
CA ASN A 16 -20.40 3.97 -9.07
C ASN A 16 -19.53 5.23 -8.86
N LEU A 17 -18.41 5.09 -8.17
CA LEU A 17 -17.43 6.15 -8.00
C LEU A 17 -16.46 6.14 -9.18
N LYS A 18 -16.17 7.32 -9.72
CA LYS A 18 -15.12 7.48 -10.74
C LYS A 18 -13.79 7.67 -10.04
N THR A 19 -12.79 6.93 -10.48
CA THR A 19 -11.40 7.09 -10.02
C THR A 19 -10.61 7.92 -11.03
N VAL A 20 -9.75 8.79 -10.54
CA VAL A 20 -8.68 9.45 -11.28
C VAL A 20 -7.36 9.04 -10.67
N THR A 21 -6.31 9.01 -11.48
CA THR A 21 -4.97 8.61 -11.04
C THR A 21 -3.97 9.74 -11.22
N TYR A 22 -2.96 9.76 -10.38
CA TYR A 22 -1.77 10.60 -10.50
C TYR A 22 -0.55 9.71 -10.75
N ASP A 23 0.47 10.25 -11.38
CA ASP A 23 1.73 9.54 -11.59
C ASP A 23 2.43 9.35 -10.25
N LEU A 24 2.73 8.09 -9.89
CA LEU A 24 3.24 7.77 -8.54
C LEU A 24 4.64 8.32 -8.30
N PHE A 25 5.50 8.25 -9.31
CA PHE A 25 6.90 8.63 -9.17
C PHE A 25 7.29 9.75 -10.12
N GLU A 26 8.16 10.62 -9.62
CA GLU A 26 9.00 11.54 -10.38
C GLU A 26 10.45 11.20 -9.99
N ASP A 27 11.23 10.71 -10.94
CA ASP A 27 12.51 10.06 -10.67
C ASP A 27 12.34 8.93 -9.62
N ASP A 28 13.11 8.98 -8.52
CA ASP A 28 13.08 7.98 -7.45
C ASP A 28 12.21 8.39 -6.24
N HIS A 29 11.37 9.43 -6.38
CA HIS A 29 10.58 10.00 -5.29
C HIS A 29 9.08 9.98 -5.59
N PHE A 30 8.27 10.10 -4.54
CA PHE A 30 6.84 10.30 -4.68
C PHE A 30 6.55 11.61 -5.44
N ASN A 31 5.74 11.52 -6.50
CA ASN A 31 5.42 12.67 -7.34
C ASN A 31 4.36 13.57 -6.69
N LEU A 32 4.82 14.41 -5.77
CA LEU A 32 3.97 15.39 -5.06
C LEU A 32 3.28 16.37 -6.02
N THR A 33 3.90 16.70 -7.14
CA THR A 33 3.36 17.63 -8.13
C THR A 33 2.12 17.01 -8.79
N SER A 34 2.26 15.84 -9.40
CA SER A 34 1.15 15.11 -10.03
C SER A 34 0.03 14.79 -9.04
N PHE A 35 0.39 14.40 -7.81
CA PHE A 35 -0.55 14.16 -6.73
C PHE A 35 -1.38 15.41 -6.41
N LYS A 36 -0.73 16.55 -6.12
CA LYS A 36 -1.40 17.80 -5.75
C LYS A 36 -2.28 18.33 -6.88
N GLU A 37 -1.79 18.32 -8.13
CA GLU A 37 -2.56 18.76 -9.29
C GLU A 37 -3.81 17.91 -9.52
N THR A 38 -3.69 16.60 -9.42
CA THR A 38 -4.81 15.67 -9.61
C THR A 38 -5.86 15.85 -8.51
N CYS A 39 -5.44 15.93 -7.25
CA CYS A 39 -6.34 16.17 -6.13
C CYS A 39 -7.05 17.54 -6.24
N GLN A 40 -6.32 18.59 -6.64
CA GLN A 40 -6.92 19.92 -6.83
C GLN A 40 -7.98 19.91 -7.94
N LYS A 41 -7.72 19.25 -9.08
CA LYS A 41 -8.71 19.09 -10.15
C LYS A 41 -10.01 18.43 -9.66
N VAL A 42 -9.90 17.41 -8.81
CA VAL A 42 -11.07 16.75 -8.21
C VAL A 42 -11.79 17.69 -7.25
N MET A 43 -11.05 18.41 -6.40
CA MET A 43 -11.62 19.38 -5.47
C MET A 43 -12.36 20.49 -6.20
N ASP A 44 -11.80 21.05 -7.25
CA ASP A 44 -12.42 22.11 -8.08
C ASP A 44 -13.74 21.64 -8.74
N GLN A 45 -13.80 20.37 -9.12
CA GLN A 45 -14.98 19.81 -9.81
C GLN A 45 -16.15 19.50 -8.88
N GLN A 46 -15.90 19.05 -7.65
CA GLN A 46 -16.95 18.52 -6.78
C GLN A 46 -16.93 19.04 -5.34
N GLN A 47 -15.97 19.91 -4.99
CA GLN A 47 -15.80 20.51 -3.65
C GLN A 47 -15.74 19.48 -2.51
N LYS A 48 -15.20 18.33 -2.78
CA LYS A 48 -14.89 17.25 -1.83
C LYS A 48 -13.84 16.35 -2.41
N LEU A 49 -13.03 15.75 -1.54
CA LEU A 49 -11.92 14.91 -1.95
C LEU A 49 -11.88 13.62 -1.12
N LEU A 50 -11.80 12.46 -1.79
CA LEU A 50 -11.46 11.19 -1.20
C LEU A 50 -10.17 10.69 -1.86
N VAL A 51 -9.14 10.46 -1.05
CA VAL A 51 -7.83 9.98 -1.51
C VAL A 51 -7.51 8.64 -0.85
N VAL A 52 -7.02 7.70 -1.63
CA VAL A 52 -6.50 6.42 -1.12
C VAL A 52 -4.98 6.44 -1.22
N ILE A 53 -4.30 6.27 -0.09
CA ILE A 53 -2.84 6.10 -0.01
C ILE A 53 -2.56 4.79 0.71
N ASN A 54 -1.94 3.83 0.00
CA ASN A 54 -1.44 2.60 0.59
C ASN A 54 0.02 2.83 0.98
N ASP A 55 0.26 3.03 2.26
CA ASP A 55 1.55 3.36 2.84
C ASP A 55 1.56 2.99 4.34
N PRO A 56 2.69 2.48 4.88
CA PRO A 56 3.95 2.12 4.22
C PRO A 56 3.91 0.78 3.48
N CYS A 57 5.03 0.41 2.85
CA CYS A 57 5.18 -0.85 2.11
C CYS A 57 4.20 -0.98 0.94
N HIS A 58 4.08 0.04 0.12
CA HIS A 58 3.10 0.17 -0.97
C HIS A 58 2.97 -1.09 -1.83
N ASN A 59 1.76 -1.56 -2.03
CA ASN A 59 1.43 -2.59 -3.01
C ASN A 59 1.04 -1.92 -4.33
N PRO A 60 1.86 -2.02 -5.39
CA PRO A 60 2.79 -3.12 -5.69
C PRO A 60 4.30 -2.80 -5.61
N THR A 61 4.72 -1.61 -5.22
CA THR A 61 6.12 -1.18 -5.43
C THR A 61 7.06 -1.42 -4.26
N GLY A 62 6.52 -1.54 -3.03
CA GLY A 62 7.34 -1.58 -1.82
C GLY A 62 7.94 -0.20 -1.46
N TYR A 63 7.39 0.88 -1.99
CA TYR A 63 7.74 2.22 -1.57
C TYR A 63 7.08 2.56 -0.24
N SER A 64 7.76 3.35 0.58
CA SER A 64 7.19 3.98 1.78
C SER A 64 7.49 5.47 1.71
N LEU A 65 6.46 6.29 1.92
CA LEU A 65 6.62 7.75 1.96
C LEU A 65 7.52 8.16 3.12
N THR A 66 8.27 9.22 2.91
CA THR A 66 9.04 9.86 3.98
C THR A 66 8.13 10.72 4.87
N ILE A 67 8.59 11.02 6.07
CA ILE A 67 7.88 11.94 6.96
C ILE A 67 7.70 13.32 6.32
N ASP A 68 8.66 13.78 5.51
CA ASP A 68 8.56 15.08 4.85
C ASP A 68 7.55 15.06 3.70
N GLU A 69 7.46 13.98 2.92
CA GLU A 69 6.40 13.79 1.93
C GLU A 69 5.01 13.78 2.62
N TRP A 70 4.88 13.11 3.77
CA TRP A 70 3.64 13.14 4.55
C TRP A 70 3.30 14.55 5.08
N LYS A 71 4.25 15.32 5.56
CA LYS A 71 4.03 16.72 5.97
C LYS A 71 3.49 17.57 4.82
N GLU A 72 4.07 17.42 3.63
CA GLU A 72 3.61 18.11 2.42
C GLU A 72 2.18 17.71 2.02
N ILE A 73 1.84 16.42 2.14
CA ILE A 73 0.48 15.91 1.88
C ILE A 73 -0.51 16.50 2.89
N VAL A 74 -0.18 16.51 4.18
CA VAL A 74 -1.05 17.04 5.23
C VAL A 74 -1.28 18.54 5.06
N GLN A 75 -0.24 19.32 4.75
CA GLN A 75 -0.35 20.75 4.46
C GLN A 75 -1.29 21.00 3.26
N PHE A 76 -1.13 20.20 2.20
CA PHE A 76 -1.98 20.29 1.02
C PHE A 76 -3.42 19.92 1.34
N PHE A 77 -3.68 18.86 2.11
CA PHE A 77 -5.06 18.50 2.52
C PHE A 77 -5.71 19.60 3.35
N ASN A 78 -4.97 20.26 4.23
CA ASN A 78 -5.48 21.40 5.00
C ASN A 78 -5.82 22.60 4.09
N ALA A 79 -5.08 22.80 3.01
CA ALA A 79 -5.41 23.83 2.02
C ALA A 79 -6.69 23.47 1.26
N CYS A 80 -6.85 22.22 0.81
CA CYS A 80 -8.08 21.70 0.21
C CYS A 80 -9.27 21.75 1.17
N GLY A 81 -9.05 21.50 2.46
CA GLY A 81 -10.07 21.56 3.51
C GLY A 81 -10.78 22.90 3.63
N LYS A 82 -10.14 23.99 3.19
CA LYS A 82 -10.79 25.32 3.11
C LYS A 82 -11.84 25.43 2.00
N GLN A 83 -11.81 24.53 1.02
CA GLN A 83 -12.74 24.47 -0.11
C GLN A 83 -13.86 23.46 0.12
N GLY A 84 -13.62 22.43 0.93
CA GLY A 84 -14.60 21.39 1.25
C GLY A 84 -13.98 20.18 1.95
N PRO A 85 -14.78 19.17 2.33
CA PRO A 85 -14.28 18.03 3.11
C PRO A 85 -13.26 17.19 2.35
N VAL A 86 -12.20 16.79 3.07
CA VAL A 86 -11.13 15.91 2.59
C VAL A 86 -11.10 14.64 3.44
N ILE A 87 -11.19 13.49 2.81
CA ILE A 87 -11.06 12.19 3.45
C ILE A 87 -9.84 11.46 2.89
N LEU A 88 -8.90 11.13 3.76
CA LEU A 88 -7.79 10.23 3.47
C LEU A 88 -8.18 8.82 3.88
N LEU A 89 -8.16 7.86 2.94
CA LEU A 89 -8.11 6.43 3.26
C LEU A 89 -6.65 6.00 3.25
N ASN A 90 -6.06 5.86 4.43
CA ASN A 90 -4.69 5.34 4.58
C ASN A 90 -4.75 3.82 4.78
N ASP A 91 -4.43 3.07 3.74
CA ASP A 91 -4.36 1.61 3.80
C ASP A 91 -2.99 1.17 4.30
N ILE A 92 -2.94 0.69 5.54
CA ILE A 92 -1.72 0.26 6.24
C ILE A 92 -1.56 -1.26 6.29
N ALA A 93 -2.13 -1.99 5.33
CA ALA A 93 -2.18 -3.46 5.36
C ALA A 93 -0.79 -4.13 5.48
N TYR A 94 0.29 -3.44 5.16
CA TYR A 94 1.66 -3.96 5.18
C TYR A 94 2.58 -3.28 6.20
N ILE A 95 2.08 -2.38 7.04
CA ILE A 95 2.88 -1.55 7.97
C ILE A 95 3.84 -2.38 8.84
N ASP A 96 3.41 -3.53 9.32
CA ASP A 96 4.22 -4.43 10.16
C ASP A 96 5.28 -5.22 9.38
N TYR A 97 5.52 -4.86 8.13
CA TYR A 97 6.62 -5.38 7.31
C TYR A 97 7.57 -4.28 6.84
N ALA A 98 7.46 -3.09 7.44
CA ALA A 98 8.50 -2.08 7.39
C ALA A 98 9.79 -2.64 8.04
N TYR A 99 10.95 -2.21 7.54
CA TYR A 99 12.22 -2.71 8.07
C TYR A 99 12.59 -2.08 9.42
N ASP A 100 12.01 -0.93 9.72
CA ASP A 100 12.10 -0.26 11.01
C ASP A 100 10.72 -0.23 11.69
N LEU A 101 10.45 -1.29 12.48
CA LEU A 101 9.16 -1.42 13.17
C LEU A 101 8.95 -0.36 14.26
N ASP A 102 10.02 0.15 14.85
CA ASP A 102 9.93 1.12 15.95
C ASP A 102 9.45 2.49 15.45
N HIS A 103 9.72 2.82 14.19
CA HIS A 103 9.43 4.12 13.59
C HIS A 103 8.42 4.10 12.43
N CYS A 104 7.92 2.93 12.03
CA CYS A 104 7.01 2.81 10.88
C CYS A 104 5.66 3.54 11.05
N HIS A 105 5.29 3.89 12.29
CA HIS A 105 4.07 4.62 12.62
C HIS A 105 4.28 6.13 12.82
N ASP A 106 5.53 6.61 12.84
CA ASP A 106 5.86 8.00 13.21
C ASP A 106 5.22 9.04 12.29
N TYR A 107 5.05 8.71 11.01
CA TYR A 107 4.38 9.60 10.05
C TYR A 107 2.93 9.94 10.47
N MET A 108 2.24 9.05 11.20
CA MET A 108 0.87 9.29 11.66
C MET A 108 0.77 10.47 12.65
N GLN A 109 1.88 10.86 13.28
CA GLN A 109 1.92 12.06 14.11
C GLN A 109 1.62 13.33 13.30
N THR A 110 1.87 13.32 11.99
CA THR A 110 1.51 14.44 11.11
C THR A 110 0.00 14.65 11.03
N PHE A 111 -0.82 13.62 11.26
CA PHE A 111 -2.29 13.70 11.25
C PHE A 111 -2.83 14.54 12.42
N ASN A 112 -2.05 14.77 13.48
CA ASN A 112 -2.41 15.73 14.53
C ASN A 112 -2.51 17.18 14.02
N GLN A 113 -1.99 17.45 12.83
CA GLN A 113 -2.04 18.77 12.19
C GLN A 113 -3.24 18.93 11.23
N PHE A 114 -4.13 17.94 11.12
CA PHE A 114 -5.34 18.06 10.30
C PHE A 114 -6.21 19.23 10.77
N SER A 115 -6.77 19.96 9.81
CA SER A 115 -7.83 20.93 10.07
C SER A 115 -9.18 20.23 10.29
N ASP A 116 -10.17 20.96 10.78
CA ASP A 116 -11.53 20.42 11.07
C ASP A 116 -12.24 19.79 9.85
N HIS A 117 -11.81 20.12 8.65
CA HIS A 117 -12.39 19.60 7.40
C HIS A 117 -11.58 18.42 6.79
N VAL A 118 -10.55 17.95 7.49
CA VAL A 118 -9.71 16.83 7.04
C VAL A 118 -9.87 15.66 8.02
N MET A 119 -10.17 14.48 7.47
CA MET A 119 -10.33 13.25 8.23
C MET A 119 -9.48 12.15 7.61
N ALA A 120 -8.85 11.29 8.41
CA ALA A 120 -8.27 10.03 7.95
C ALA A 120 -9.11 8.83 8.42
N VAL A 121 -9.23 7.86 7.55
CA VAL A 121 -9.65 6.50 7.87
C VAL A 121 -8.45 5.60 7.67
N VAL A 122 -7.87 5.10 8.75
CA VAL A 122 -6.75 4.17 8.71
C VAL A 122 -7.29 2.76 8.63
N ALA A 123 -7.02 2.08 7.51
CA ALA A 123 -7.48 0.72 7.25
C ALA A 123 -6.42 -0.30 7.69
N PHE A 124 -6.58 -0.85 8.89
CA PHE A 124 -5.74 -1.91 9.45
C PHE A 124 -6.25 -3.30 9.07
N SER A 125 -5.34 -4.24 8.82
CA SER A 125 -5.67 -5.61 8.44
C SER A 125 -4.82 -6.66 9.15
N CYS A 126 -5.44 -7.58 9.88
CA CYS A 126 -4.76 -8.76 10.43
C CYS A 126 -4.30 -9.76 9.34
N SER A 127 -4.78 -9.61 8.12
CA SER A 127 -4.48 -10.53 7.02
C SER A 127 -2.99 -10.73 6.77
N LYS A 128 -2.20 -9.65 6.83
CA LYS A 128 -0.75 -9.67 6.67
C LYS A 128 -0.05 -9.58 8.01
N THR A 129 -0.47 -8.65 8.86
CA THR A 129 0.07 -8.44 10.20
C THR A 129 0.19 -9.75 10.99
N LEU A 130 -0.89 -10.52 11.07
CA LEU A 130 -0.94 -11.81 11.78
C LEU A 130 -0.85 -13.04 10.86
N THR A 131 -0.52 -12.85 9.57
CA THR A 131 -0.55 -13.93 8.56
C THR A 131 -1.87 -14.72 8.52
N SER A 132 -2.97 -14.08 8.90
CA SER A 132 -4.30 -14.70 9.10
C SER A 132 -5.31 -14.27 8.02
N TYR A 133 -4.88 -14.24 6.76
CA TYR A 133 -5.65 -13.74 5.61
C TYR A 133 -7.09 -14.30 5.53
N GLY A 134 -7.26 -15.60 5.80
CA GLY A 134 -8.54 -16.28 5.72
C GLY A 134 -9.52 -15.93 6.85
N LEU A 135 -9.06 -15.37 7.96
CA LEU A 135 -9.89 -15.08 9.14
C LEU A 135 -10.73 -13.80 9.01
N ARG A 136 -10.49 -12.97 8.01
CA ARG A 136 -11.27 -11.77 7.68
C ARG A 136 -11.39 -10.77 8.84
N CYS A 137 -10.29 -10.47 9.53
CA CYS A 137 -10.22 -9.52 10.64
C CYS A 137 -9.44 -8.27 10.23
N GLY A 138 -9.94 -7.11 10.61
CA GLY A 138 -9.32 -5.80 10.42
C GLY A 138 -10.10 -4.72 11.16
N ALA A 139 -9.63 -3.50 11.10
CA ALA A 139 -10.26 -2.35 11.73
C ALA A 139 -10.18 -1.11 10.83
N ALA A 140 -11.19 -0.27 10.88
CA ALA A 140 -11.16 1.09 10.37
C ALA A 140 -11.03 2.04 11.55
N ILE A 141 -9.92 2.77 11.64
CA ILE A 141 -9.63 3.72 12.70
C ILE A 141 -9.85 5.12 12.12
N ILE A 142 -10.75 5.89 12.74
CA ILE A 142 -11.13 7.21 12.23
C ILE A 142 -10.40 8.27 13.05
N LEU A 143 -9.67 9.14 12.38
CA LEU A 143 -8.90 10.22 12.96
C LEU A 143 -9.34 11.56 12.35
N GLY A 144 -9.70 12.53 13.20
CA GLY A 144 -10.11 13.87 12.79
C GLY A 144 -10.22 14.81 13.99
N GLN A 145 -10.19 16.11 13.75
CA GLN A 145 -10.27 17.12 14.81
C GLN A 145 -11.72 17.34 15.28
N ASN A 146 -12.71 17.17 14.40
CA ASN A 146 -14.12 17.31 14.72
C ASN A 146 -14.68 15.99 15.29
N ALA A 147 -14.92 15.95 16.60
CA ALA A 147 -15.39 14.76 17.30
C ALA A 147 -16.80 14.31 16.84
N GLU A 148 -17.66 15.23 16.40
CA GLU A 148 -19.00 14.90 15.89
C GLU A 148 -18.90 14.18 14.55
N ASP A 149 -18.07 14.65 13.61
CA ASP A 149 -17.84 14.02 12.33
C ASP A 149 -17.22 12.64 12.47
N VAL A 150 -16.24 12.49 13.37
CA VAL A 150 -15.63 11.19 13.72
C VAL A 150 -16.72 10.22 14.22
N ARG A 151 -17.56 10.66 15.14
CA ARG A 151 -18.65 9.83 15.70
C ARG A 151 -19.70 9.47 14.63
N ASN A 152 -20.06 10.41 13.77
CA ASN A 152 -20.98 10.17 12.67
C ASN A 152 -20.42 9.12 11.69
N MET A 153 -19.15 9.20 11.34
CA MET A 153 -18.50 8.21 10.47
C MET A 153 -18.46 6.83 11.13
N GLU A 154 -18.16 6.75 12.43
CA GLU A 154 -18.19 5.49 13.19
C GLU A 154 -19.57 4.84 13.13
N ILE A 155 -20.64 5.61 13.36
CA ILE A 155 -22.03 5.12 13.27
C ILE A 155 -22.36 4.61 11.86
N VAL A 156 -21.92 5.31 10.82
CA VAL A 156 -22.12 4.87 9.42
C VAL A 156 -21.42 3.55 9.17
N PHE A 157 -20.17 3.41 9.61
CA PHE A 157 -19.42 2.16 9.45
C PHE A 157 -20.03 1.00 10.23
N GLU A 158 -20.45 1.23 11.47
CA GLU A 158 -21.14 0.21 12.28
C GLU A 158 -22.42 -0.29 11.58
N LYS A 159 -23.27 0.64 11.12
CA LYS A 159 -24.51 0.29 10.43
C LYS A 159 -24.25 -0.40 9.09
N THR A 160 -23.26 0.05 8.34
CA THR A 160 -22.90 -0.56 7.06
C THR A 160 -22.35 -1.98 7.28
N ALA A 161 -21.48 -2.18 8.26
CA ALA A 161 -21.00 -3.50 8.63
C ALA A 161 -22.15 -4.41 9.05
N ARG A 162 -23.04 -3.93 9.91
CA ARG A 162 -24.22 -4.70 10.35
C ARG A 162 -25.13 -5.10 9.19
N ALA A 163 -25.29 -4.25 8.21
CA ALA A 163 -26.16 -4.48 7.05
C ALA A 163 -25.55 -5.43 6.00
N THR A 164 -24.22 -5.58 5.96
CA THR A 164 -23.52 -6.34 4.92
C THR A 164 -23.06 -7.72 5.41
N TRP A 165 -22.25 -7.78 6.46
CA TRP A 165 -21.70 -9.05 6.98
C TRP A 165 -22.06 -9.32 8.45
N SER A 166 -22.75 -8.40 9.12
CA SER A 166 -23.21 -8.46 10.51
C SER A 166 -22.10 -8.33 11.55
N ASN A 167 -21.13 -9.21 11.56
CA ASN A 167 -19.96 -9.17 12.45
C ASN A 167 -18.82 -10.01 11.85
N ILE A 168 -17.61 -9.81 12.38
CA ILE A 168 -16.45 -10.62 12.03
C ILE A 168 -16.41 -11.90 12.88
N PRO A 169 -15.66 -12.95 12.47
CA PRO A 169 -15.59 -14.19 13.24
C PRO A 169 -14.96 -13.99 14.63
N ASN A 170 -15.61 -14.48 15.68
CA ASN A 170 -15.09 -14.37 17.06
C ASN A 170 -13.70 -14.99 17.19
N GLY A 171 -13.43 -16.14 16.55
CA GLY A 171 -12.11 -16.77 16.60
C GLY A 171 -10.99 -15.89 16.03
N ALA A 172 -11.32 -14.97 15.10
CA ALA A 172 -10.36 -14.01 14.57
C ALA A 172 -10.05 -12.90 15.58
N MET A 173 -11.08 -12.42 16.30
CA MET A 173 -10.91 -11.44 17.36
C MET A 173 -10.13 -12.01 18.53
N GLU A 174 -10.49 -13.21 18.99
CA GLU A 174 -9.78 -13.93 20.06
C GLU A 174 -8.30 -14.16 19.70
N ASN A 175 -8.01 -14.56 18.45
CA ASN A 175 -6.63 -14.69 18.00
C ASN A 175 -5.88 -13.37 18.06
N PHE A 176 -6.51 -12.27 17.63
CA PHE A 176 -5.90 -10.93 17.71
C PHE A 176 -5.60 -10.57 19.18
N VAL A 177 -6.59 -10.70 20.08
CA VAL A 177 -6.43 -10.41 21.50
C VAL A 177 -5.34 -11.28 22.12
N TYR A 178 -5.37 -12.60 21.87
CA TYR A 178 -4.34 -13.51 22.39
C TYR A 178 -2.93 -13.10 21.98
N VAL A 179 -2.72 -12.85 20.68
CA VAL A 179 -1.41 -12.48 20.14
C VAL A 179 -0.92 -11.16 20.71
N THR A 180 -1.79 -10.15 20.82
CA THR A 180 -1.40 -8.80 21.23
C THR A 180 -1.33 -8.60 22.74
N THR A 181 -1.87 -9.53 23.56
CA THR A 181 -1.87 -9.39 25.03
C THR A 181 -1.09 -10.49 25.75
N GLN A 182 -1.24 -11.74 25.30
CA GLN A 182 -0.66 -12.89 26.03
C GLN A 182 0.59 -13.45 25.34
N ASN A 183 0.78 -13.18 24.05
CA ASN A 183 1.88 -13.75 23.26
C ASN A 183 2.66 -12.69 22.45
N LEU A 184 2.61 -11.44 22.87
CA LEU A 184 3.17 -10.31 22.12
C LEU A 184 4.68 -10.45 21.90
N ASP A 185 5.45 -10.76 22.93
CA ASP A 185 6.92 -10.87 22.83
C ASP A 185 7.34 -11.98 21.86
N HIS A 186 6.63 -13.11 21.88
CA HIS A 186 6.90 -14.21 20.94
C HIS A 186 6.54 -13.79 19.51
N TYR A 187 5.39 -13.16 19.34
CA TYR A 187 4.94 -12.64 18.05
C TYR A 187 5.93 -11.63 17.45
N LEU A 188 6.38 -10.64 18.23
CA LEU A 188 7.32 -9.63 17.74
C LEU A 188 8.66 -10.26 17.33
N LYS A 189 9.16 -11.23 18.11
CA LYS A 189 10.39 -11.95 17.77
C LYS A 189 10.26 -12.77 16.49
N GLU A 190 9.15 -13.46 16.32
CA GLU A 190 8.86 -14.22 15.11
C GLU A 190 8.68 -13.27 13.90
N LYS A 191 7.95 -12.17 14.08
CA LYS A 191 7.76 -11.13 13.07
C LYS A 191 9.10 -10.59 12.56
N GLN A 192 10.01 -10.25 13.47
CA GLN A 192 11.33 -9.73 13.09
C GLN A 192 12.09 -10.74 12.21
N SER A 193 12.01 -12.03 12.52
CA SER A 193 12.67 -13.06 11.69
C SER A 193 12.14 -13.11 10.26
N TYR A 194 10.85 -12.85 10.06
CA TYR A 194 10.25 -12.76 8.70
C TYR A 194 10.61 -11.47 7.98
N ILE A 195 10.72 -10.35 8.70
CA ILE A 195 11.20 -9.08 8.14
C ILE A 195 12.63 -9.21 7.65
N ASP A 196 13.50 -9.80 8.49
CA ASP A 196 14.91 -10.06 8.13
C ASP A 196 15.01 -10.95 6.90
N LEU A 197 14.15 -11.97 6.81
CA LEU A 197 14.09 -12.86 5.65
C LEU A 197 13.61 -12.13 4.38
N LEU A 198 12.60 -11.25 4.50
CA LEU A 198 12.15 -10.42 3.38
C LEU A 198 13.25 -9.49 2.89
N LYS A 199 13.94 -8.84 3.82
CA LYS A 199 15.07 -7.96 3.51
C LYS A 199 16.18 -8.72 2.78
N GLN A 200 16.58 -9.88 3.25
CA GLN A 200 17.59 -10.71 2.57
C GLN A 200 17.18 -11.07 1.14
N ARG A 201 15.92 -11.42 0.92
CA ARG A 201 15.38 -11.75 -0.41
C ARG A 201 15.39 -10.54 -1.34
N SER A 202 14.93 -9.39 -0.87
CA SER A 202 14.90 -8.15 -1.65
C SER A 202 16.31 -7.66 -1.97
N ASP A 203 17.23 -7.70 -1.02
CA ASP A 203 18.62 -7.29 -1.21
C ASP A 203 19.31 -8.14 -2.30
N VAL A 204 19.11 -9.45 -2.28
CA VAL A 204 19.64 -10.35 -3.33
C VAL A 204 19.06 -10.00 -4.69
N PHE A 205 17.73 -9.87 -4.78
CA PHE A 205 17.07 -9.60 -6.05
C PHE A 205 17.45 -8.22 -6.63
N LEU A 206 17.44 -7.17 -5.81
CA LEU A 206 17.74 -5.80 -6.25
C LEU A 206 19.22 -5.63 -6.62
N THR A 207 20.13 -6.27 -5.87
CA THR A 207 21.57 -6.26 -6.21
C THR A 207 21.79 -6.87 -7.59
N GLU A 208 21.15 -8.00 -7.86
CA GLU A 208 21.25 -8.66 -9.16
C GLU A 208 20.56 -7.87 -10.28
N ALA A 209 19.36 -7.32 -10.01
CA ALA A 209 18.62 -6.47 -10.95
C ALA A 209 19.48 -5.27 -11.40
N LYS A 210 20.11 -4.59 -10.43
CA LYS A 210 21.04 -3.48 -10.72
C LYS A 210 22.23 -3.95 -11.54
N ALA A 211 22.82 -5.09 -11.20
CA ALA A 211 23.98 -5.61 -11.93
C ALA A 211 23.67 -6.00 -13.38
N CYS A 212 22.46 -6.49 -13.66
CA CYS A 212 22.02 -6.85 -15.01
C CYS A 212 21.19 -5.77 -15.73
N GLN A 213 21.08 -4.58 -15.16
CA GLN A 213 20.29 -3.46 -15.72
C GLN A 213 18.81 -3.81 -15.96
N LEU A 214 18.21 -4.51 -15.01
CA LEU A 214 16.78 -4.72 -14.96
C LEU A 214 16.15 -3.61 -14.11
N ASP A 215 15.46 -2.68 -14.75
CA ASP A 215 14.90 -1.50 -14.09
C ASP A 215 13.76 -1.89 -13.14
N CYS A 216 13.81 -1.33 -11.93
CA CYS A 216 12.78 -1.45 -10.90
C CYS A 216 12.29 -0.07 -10.49
N TYR A 217 11.01 0.05 -10.17
CA TYR A 217 10.52 1.22 -9.46
C TYR A 217 11.15 1.32 -8.06
N PRO A 218 11.18 2.54 -7.47
CA PRO A 218 11.73 2.73 -6.15
C PRO A 218 11.12 1.76 -5.13
N TYR A 219 11.99 0.99 -4.47
CA TYR A 219 11.63 0.03 -3.45
C TYR A 219 12.37 0.37 -2.16
N LYS A 220 11.68 0.33 -1.03
CA LYS A 220 12.27 0.50 0.29
C LYS A 220 12.11 -0.75 1.15
N GLU A 221 10.91 -1.34 1.14
CA GLU A 221 10.55 -2.41 2.07
C GLU A 221 9.26 -3.16 1.66
N GLY A 222 8.89 -4.21 2.40
CA GLY A 222 7.63 -4.90 2.20
C GLY A 222 7.69 -6.09 1.24
N PHE A 223 6.53 -6.48 0.72
CA PHE A 223 6.30 -7.76 0.05
C PHE A 223 6.65 -7.79 -1.43
N PHE A 224 6.71 -6.62 -2.08
CA PHE A 224 6.66 -6.56 -3.53
C PHE A 224 7.73 -5.63 -4.10
N ILE A 225 8.39 -6.08 -5.16
CA ILE A 225 9.22 -5.25 -6.04
C ILE A 225 8.51 -5.17 -7.38
N THR A 226 8.46 -4.01 -8.00
CA THR A 226 7.87 -3.85 -9.32
C THR A 226 8.93 -3.47 -10.34
N LEU A 227 9.06 -4.29 -11.37
CA LEU A 227 9.89 -3.98 -12.54
C LEU A 227 9.25 -2.84 -13.32
N ALA A 228 10.03 -1.85 -13.70
CA ALA A 228 9.58 -0.70 -14.47
C ALA A 228 9.51 -1.05 -15.96
N ILE A 229 8.30 -1.19 -16.49
CA ILE A 229 8.02 -1.41 -17.91
C ILE A 229 6.93 -0.41 -18.32
N PRO A 230 7.30 0.84 -18.63
CA PRO A 230 6.34 1.92 -18.87
C PRO A 230 5.37 1.66 -20.03
N ASP A 231 5.82 0.97 -21.08
CA ASP A 231 4.97 0.55 -22.19
C ASP A 231 4.16 -0.70 -21.80
N ASN A 232 2.85 -0.53 -21.66
CA ASN A 232 1.94 -1.60 -21.31
C ASN A 232 1.85 -2.71 -22.35
N ALA A 233 2.09 -2.44 -23.64
CA ALA A 233 2.11 -3.48 -24.68
C ALA A 233 3.38 -4.35 -24.52
N LYS A 234 4.54 -3.72 -24.32
CA LYS A 234 5.78 -4.43 -24.01
C LYS A 234 5.66 -5.23 -22.71
N ARG A 235 5.05 -4.63 -21.66
CA ARG A 235 4.77 -5.33 -20.39
C ARG A 235 3.94 -6.59 -20.62
N ASP A 236 2.90 -6.54 -21.44
CA ASP A 236 2.04 -7.69 -21.70
C ASP A 236 2.78 -8.81 -22.45
N CYS A 237 3.60 -8.47 -23.43
CA CYS A 237 4.49 -9.43 -24.10
C CYS A 237 5.48 -10.04 -23.11
N PHE A 238 6.11 -9.21 -22.26
CA PHE A 238 7.07 -9.66 -21.26
C PHE A 238 6.41 -10.59 -20.23
N HIS A 239 5.24 -10.25 -19.75
CA HIS A 239 4.51 -11.10 -18.80
C HIS A 239 4.18 -12.47 -19.38
N GLN A 240 3.75 -12.54 -20.67
CA GLN A 240 3.50 -13.82 -21.32
C GLN A 240 4.80 -14.62 -21.46
N ALA A 241 5.89 -13.99 -21.89
CA ALA A 241 7.19 -14.66 -22.01
C ALA A 241 7.70 -15.18 -20.65
N LEU A 242 7.48 -14.43 -19.54
CA LEU A 242 7.78 -14.92 -18.20
C LEU A 242 7.00 -16.20 -17.87
N ILE A 243 5.70 -16.25 -18.18
CA ILE A 243 4.86 -17.44 -17.97
C ILE A 243 5.38 -18.62 -18.78
N ASP A 244 5.72 -18.41 -20.04
CA ASP A 244 6.26 -19.46 -20.94
C ASP A 244 7.60 -20.03 -20.40
N HIS A 245 8.35 -19.22 -19.64
CA HIS A 245 9.57 -19.61 -18.93
C HIS A 245 9.35 -20.03 -17.48
N GLN A 246 8.08 -20.31 -17.09
CA GLN A 246 7.70 -20.75 -15.74
C GLN A 246 8.05 -19.74 -14.62
N ILE A 247 8.00 -18.45 -14.93
CA ILE A 247 8.14 -17.35 -13.95
C ILE A 247 6.76 -16.68 -13.82
N TYR A 248 6.09 -16.95 -12.71
CA TYR A 248 4.73 -16.46 -12.47
C TYR A 248 4.75 -15.17 -11.65
N THR A 249 4.27 -14.09 -12.26
CA THR A 249 4.26 -12.74 -11.72
C THR A 249 2.88 -12.11 -11.89
N ILE A 250 2.71 -10.86 -11.45
CA ILE A 250 1.45 -10.14 -11.61
C ILE A 250 1.69 -8.89 -12.46
N LYS A 251 0.86 -8.72 -13.48
CA LYS A 251 0.82 -7.47 -14.24
C LYS A 251 0.23 -6.35 -13.38
N VAL A 252 0.89 -5.20 -13.40
CA VAL A 252 0.37 -3.94 -12.88
C VAL A 252 0.48 -2.87 -13.96
N ASN A 253 -0.16 -1.72 -13.78
CA ASN A 253 0.02 -0.64 -14.74
C ASN A 253 1.51 -0.23 -14.76
N HIS A 254 2.06 -0.07 -15.96
CA HIS A 254 3.46 0.29 -16.20
C HIS A 254 4.51 -0.66 -15.61
N GLY A 255 4.15 -1.91 -15.25
CA GLY A 255 5.14 -2.80 -14.67
C GLY A 255 4.72 -4.24 -14.39
N ILE A 256 5.67 -4.99 -13.86
CA ILE A 256 5.52 -6.39 -13.43
C ILE A 256 5.85 -6.47 -11.95
N ARG A 257 4.87 -6.86 -11.13
CA ARG A 257 5.06 -7.06 -9.69
C ARG A 257 5.66 -8.44 -9.41
N VAL A 258 6.78 -8.45 -8.71
CA VAL A 258 7.47 -9.63 -8.19
C VAL A 258 7.14 -9.78 -6.70
N GLY A 259 6.57 -10.91 -6.30
CA GLY A 259 6.23 -11.19 -4.91
C GLY A 259 7.42 -11.77 -4.15
N ILE A 260 8.24 -10.91 -3.53
CA ILE A 260 9.40 -11.33 -2.74
C ILE A 260 8.98 -12.20 -1.55
N CYS A 261 7.81 -11.95 -0.99
CA CYS A 261 7.26 -12.74 0.12
C CYS A 261 7.02 -14.22 -0.21
N SER A 262 6.80 -14.55 -1.49
CA SER A 262 6.50 -15.93 -1.93
C SER A 262 7.74 -16.70 -2.44
N LEU A 263 8.91 -16.06 -2.51
CA LEU A 263 10.14 -16.68 -2.96
C LEU A 263 10.90 -17.31 -1.79
N SER A 264 11.46 -18.50 -1.99
CA SER A 264 12.48 -18.97 -1.05
C SER A 264 13.81 -18.27 -1.32
N LEU A 265 14.62 -18.03 -0.28
CA LEU A 265 15.91 -17.37 -0.43
C LEU A 265 16.82 -18.09 -1.46
N LYS A 266 16.72 -19.42 -1.55
CA LYS A 266 17.47 -20.24 -2.51
C LYS A 266 17.08 -19.98 -3.98
N LYS A 267 15.89 -19.41 -4.23
CA LYS A 267 15.37 -19.10 -5.58
C LYS A 267 15.59 -17.64 -5.98
N CYS A 268 16.03 -16.79 -5.07
CA CYS A 268 16.31 -15.38 -5.40
C CYS A 268 17.52 -15.20 -6.32
N PRO A 269 18.69 -15.86 -6.06
CA PRO A 269 19.84 -15.72 -6.96
C PRO A 269 19.52 -16.23 -8.37
N GLY A 270 19.93 -15.48 -9.38
CA GLY A 270 19.71 -15.78 -10.80
C GLY A 270 18.33 -15.39 -11.32
N LEU A 271 17.37 -14.99 -10.47
CA LEU A 271 16.03 -14.69 -10.91
C LEU A 271 15.97 -13.38 -11.69
N ALA A 272 16.55 -12.29 -11.20
CA ALA A 272 16.54 -11.01 -11.90
C ALA A 272 17.28 -11.11 -13.25
N LYS A 273 18.42 -11.79 -13.29
CA LYS A 273 19.15 -12.04 -14.55
C LYS A 273 18.32 -12.82 -15.55
N ARG A 274 17.65 -13.89 -15.14
CA ARG A 274 16.76 -14.66 -16.02
C ARG A 274 15.61 -13.79 -16.56
N MET A 275 15.02 -12.94 -15.72
CA MET A 275 13.96 -12.03 -16.15
C MET A 275 14.49 -11.00 -17.15
N LYS A 276 15.70 -10.47 -16.93
CA LYS A 276 16.36 -9.56 -17.86
C LYS A 276 16.65 -10.23 -19.22
N ASP A 277 17.19 -11.45 -19.20
CA ASP A 277 17.50 -12.18 -20.42
C ASP A 277 16.22 -12.42 -21.27
N ILE A 278 15.09 -12.71 -20.63
CA ILE A 278 13.79 -12.82 -21.32
C ILE A 278 13.35 -11.46 -21.86
N LEU A 279 13.47 -10.38 -21.08
CA LEU A 279 13.08 -9.03 -21.49
C LEU A 279 13.88 -8.56 -22.72
N ASP A 280 15.15 -8.94 -22.82
CA ASP A 280 16.04 -8.57 -23.93
C ASP A 280 15.72 -9.31 -25.24
N THR A 281 14.87 -10.33 -25.20
CA THR A 281 14.40 -11.06 -26.40
C THR A 281 13.12 -10.47 -27.00
N ILE A 282 12.52 -9.48 -26.34
CA ILE A 282 11.25 -8.83 -26.69
C ILE A 282 11.50 -7.39 -27.10
#